data_93383911455f5e26a79a4b5d1b2354e4
#
_entry.id   93383911455f5e26a79a4b5d1b2354e4
#
_cell.length_a   1.000
_cell.length_b   1.000
_cell.length_c   1.000
_cell.angle_alpha   90.00
_cell.angle_beta   90.00
_cell.angle_gamma   90.00
#
_symmetry.space_group_name_H-M   'P 1'
#
loop_
_entity.id
_entity.type
_entity.pdbx_description
1 polymer ?
#
loop_
_entity_poly.entity_id
_entity_poly.type
_entity_poly.pdbx_seq_one_letter_code
_entity_poly.pdbx_strand_id
1 'polypeptide(L)'
;MAKPKILKAEERARTGSGVLKQMRREGYIPSVVYGGGSDVKNVKVHAKTFRDMLNHAASDSILVTLDLDNSDTQLAFLQDVQHNALSGEILHVDFLAVSQDTSITANIPLELVGEPEGVALGGQLEQMLHSLEISCLPKDLPENIEADVSALDIGDSINIGDVAFPEGVVPTLGEDVVVALVAKPRTAESEEEEAEGAEGEEGAEGAEGAEGAEGAEGDEASSEAAAAE
;
A
#
# COMPACT_ATOMS: atom_id res chain seq x y z
N MET A 1 8.48 19.99 5.51
CA MET A 1 8.74 20.33 4.09
C MET A 1 9.86 19.44 3.59
N ALA A 2 9.54 18.49 2.75
CA ALA A 2 10.53 17.59 2.15
C ALA A 2 11.42 18.38 1.17
N LYS A 3 12.74 18.32 1.38
CA LYS A 3 13.70 18.91 0.43
C LYS A 3 13.89 17.96 -0.74
N PRO A 4 13.70 18.38 -1.99
CA PRO A 4 13.90 17.51 -3.13
C PRO A 4 15.35 17.02 -3.16
N LYS A 5 15.54 15.72 -3.20
CA LYS A 5 16.85 15.08 -3.31
C LYS A 5 17.24 15.00 -4.78
N ILE A 6 18.49 15.30 -5.12
CA ILE A 6 18.97 15.25 -6.50
C ILE A 6 19.41 13.82 -6.83
N LEU A 7 18.90 13.28 -7.92
CA LEU A 7 19.21 11.94 -8.42
C LEU A 7 19.62 12.01 -9.89
N LYS A 8 20.82 11.50 -10.19
CA LYS A 8 21.28 11.41 -11.57
C LYS A 8 20.61 10.25 -12.29
N ALA A 9 20.05 10.52 -13.44
CA ALA A 9 19.37 9.56 -14.29
C ALA A 9 19.89 9.66 -15.72
N GLU A 10 20.26 8.54 -16.29
CA GLU A 10 20.75 8.44 -17.68
C GLU A 10 19.61 7.92 -18.57
N GLU A 11 19.42 8.53 -19.73
CA GLU A 11 18.45 8.03 -20.71
C GLU A 11 18.88 6.68 -21.28
N ARG A 12 17.91 5.79 -21.48
CA ARG A 12 18.12 4.50 -22.11
C ARG A 12 17.18 4.25 -23.27
N ALA A 13 17.66 3.60 -24.31
CA ALA A 13 16.81 3.08 -25.36
C ALA A 13 15.91 1.95 -24.81
N ARG A 14 14.75 1.72 -25.44
CA ARG A 14 13.93 0.53 -25.15
C ARG A 14 14.74 -0.72 -25.42
N THR A 15 14.87 -1.58 -24.40
CA THR A 15 15.72 -2.77 -24.46
C THR A 15 14.93 -3.99 -23.97
N GLY A 16 15.32 -5.18 -24.46
CA GLY A 16 14.70 -6.45 -24.09
C GLY A 16 15.11 -6.92 -22.69
N SER A 17 14.43 -7.97 -22.21
CA SER A 17 14.60 -8.53 -20.86
C SER A 17 16.01 -8.95 -20.50
N GLY A 18 16.82 -9.39 -21.49
CA GLY A 18 18.22 -9.79 -21.27
C GLY A 18 19.10 -8.61 -20.84
N VAL A 19 18.96 -7.47 -21.53
CA VAL A 19 19.73 -6.25 -21.23
C VAL A 19 19.32 -5.67 -19.87
N LEU A 20 18.04 -5.70 -19.53
CA LEU A 20 17.56 -5.26 -18.21
C LEU A 20 18.16 -6.10 -17.05
N LYS A 21 18.29 -7.42 -17.25
CA LYS A 21 18.99 -8.28 -16.27
C LYS A 21 20.48 -7.93 -16.14
N GLN A 22 21.14 -7.62 -17.24
CA GLN A 22 22.52 -7.20 -17.25
C GLN A 22 22.70 -5.86 -16.50
N MET A 23 21.86 -4.86 -16.80
CA MET A 23 21.89 -3.56 -16.12
C MET A 23 21.76 -3.69 -14.59
N ARG A 24 20.82 -4.55 -14.12
CA ARG A 24 20.68 -4.79 -12.68
C ARG A 24 21.94 -5.43 -12.06
N ARG A 25 22.62 -6.32 -12.79
CA ARG A 25 23.90 -6.90 -12.36
C ARG A 25 25.04 -5.87 -12.31
N GLU A 26 24.98 -4.86 -13.18
CA GLU A 26 25.94 -3.75 -13.23
C GLU A 26 25.64 -2.67 -12.16
N GLY A 27 24.56 -2.85 -11.38
CA GLY A 27 24.18 -1.94 -10.31
C GLY A 27 23.31 -0.76 -10.75
N TYR A 28 22.63 -0.87 -11.88
CA TYR A 28 21.65 0.11 -12.35
C TYR A 28 20.23 -0.43 -12.25
N ILE A 29 19.30 0.43 -11.86
CA ILE A 29 17.88 0.13 -11.80
C ILE A 29 17.20 0.73 -13.04
N PRO A 30 16.51 -0.08 -13.86
CA PRO A 30 15.67 0.44 -14.92
C PRO A 30 14.48 1.20 -14.33
N SER A 31 14.27 2.40 -14.82
CA SER A 31 13.20 3.29 -14.33
C SER A 31 12.47 3.92 -15.52
N VAL A 32 11.29 4.45 -15.23
CA VAL A 32 10.45 5.16 -16.20
C VAL A 32 10.01 6.48 -15.59
N VAL A 33 10.06 7.54 -16.40
CA VAL A 33 9.52 8.86 -16.04
C VAL A 33 8.34 9.14 -16.95
N TYR A 34 7.18 9.41 -16.40
CA TYR A 34 5.95 9.73 -17.13
C TYR A 34 5.18 10.86 -16.45
N GLY A 35 4.21 11.47 -17.14
CA GLY A 35 3.44 12.58 -16.62
C GLY A 35 3.97 13.95 -17.08
N GLY A 36 3.43 15.03 -16.49
CA GLY A 36 3.84 16.41 -16.77
C GLY A 36 3.63 16.88 -18.22
N GLY A 37 2.79 16.19 -19.01
CA GLY A 37 2.56 16.52 -20.43
C GLY A 37 3.73 16.21 -21.36
N SER A 38 4.78 15.56 -20.86
CA SER A 38 5.95 15.13 -21.63
C SER A 38 5.83 13.67 -22.08
N ASP A 39 6.57 13.31 -23.13
CA ASP A 39 6.67 11.91 -23.57
C ASP A 39 7.31 11.04 -22.50
N VAL A 40 6.90 9.78 -22.44
CA VAL A 40 7.45 8.79 -21.50
C VAL A 40 8.93 8.55 -21.79
N LYS A 41 9.77 8.86 -20.81
CA LYS A 41 11.23 8.69 -20.88
C LYS A 41 11.64 7.43 -20.13
N ASN A 42 12.40 6.56 -20.82
CA ASN A 42 13.02 5.43 -20.14
C ASN A 42 14.39 5.85 -19.62
N VAL A 43 14.62 5.68 -18.33
CA VAL A 43 15.85 6.06 -17.68
C VAL A 43 16.45 4.90 -16.90
N LYS A 44 17.68 5.01 -16.49
CA LYS A 44 18.35 4.13 -15.56
C LYS A 44 18.97 4.97 -14.43
N VAL A 45 18.92 4.45 -13.23
CA VAL A 45 19.39 5.10 -12.01
C VAL A 45 20.38 4.19 -11.31
N HIS A 46 21.38 4.74 -10.64
CA HIS A 46 22.36 3.97 -9.91
C HIS A 46 21.74 3.41 -8.61
N ALA A 47 21.76 2.07 -8.46
CA ALA A 47 21.06 1.35 -7.38
C ALA A 47 21.53 1.75 -5.98
N LYS A 48 22.83 1.95 -5.78
CA LYS A 48 23.38 2.33 -4.46
C LYS A 48 22.88 3.70 -4.04
N THR A 49 22.99 4.70 -4.93
CA THR A 49 22.56 6.08 -4.62
C THR A 49 21.07 6.14 -4.32
N PHE A 50 20.27 5.40 -5.09
CA PHE A 50 18.83 5.35 -4.88
C PHE A 50 18.45 4.65 -3.57
N ARG A 51 19.11 3.53 -3.23
CA ARG A 51 18.91 2.83 -1.95
C ARG A 51 19.30 3.71 -0.76
N ASP A 52 20.45 4.38 -0.84
CA ASP A 52 20.87 5.31 0.22
C ASP A 52 19.88 6.45 0.40
N MET A 53 19.24 6.91 -0.69
CA MET A 53 18.21 7.93 -0.65
C MET A 53 16.93 7.43 0.04
N LEU A 54 16.46 6.21 -0.27
CA LEU A 54 15.31 5.57 0.36
C LEU A 54 15.54 5.35 1.86
N ASN A 55 16.70 4.84 2.24
CA ASN A 55 17.03 4.58 3.66
C ASN A 55 17.05 5.85 4.53
N HIS A 56 17.19 7.04 3.93
CA HIS A 56 17.15 8.33 4.63
C HIS A 56 15.79 9.02 4.53
N ALA A 57 14.80 8.36 3.98
CA ALA A 57 13.44 8.86 3.88
C ALA A 57 12.54 8.06 4.84
N ALA A 58 11.61 8.73 5.46
CA ALA A 58 10.64 8.10 6.36
C ALA A 58 9.53 7.37 5.57
N SER A 59 9.30 7.78 4.32
CA SER A 59 8.25 7.23 3.45
C SER A 59 8.79 6.84 2.08
N ASP A 60 8.07 5.94 1.39
CA ASP A 60 8.34 5.61 -0.01
C ASP A 60 7.91 6.73 -0.97
N SER A 61 7.09 7.65 -0.51
CA SER A 61 6.56 8.79 -1.26
C SER A 61 7.49 9.99 -1.18
N ILE A 62 8.48 10.07 -2.08
CA ILE A 62 9.55 11.07 -2.05
C ILE A 62 9.53 11.96 -3.29
N LEU A 63 9.79 13.25 -3.10
CA LEU A 63 10.08 14.17 -4.18
C LEU A 63 11.56 14.14 -4.53
N VAL A 64 11.85 13.91 -5.81
CA VAL A 64 13.20 13.79 -6.36
C VAL A 64 13.38 14.75 -7.53
N THR A 65 14.48 15.47 -7.55
CA THR A 65 14.91 16.19 -8.75
C THR A 65 15.78 15.28 -9.59
N LEU A 66 15.23 14.82 -10.73
CA LEU A 66 15.99 14.02 -11.69
C LEU A 66 16.88 14.94 -12.52
N ASP A 67 18.18 14.65 -12.50
CA ASP A 67 19.18 15.28 -13.36
C ASP A 67 19.43 14.35 -14.55
N LEU A 68 18.87 14.71 -15.71
CA LEU A 68 19.04 13.97 -16.95
C LEU A 68 20.31 14.46 -17.66
N ASP A 69 21.07 13.57 -18.30
CA ASP A 69 22.36 13.83 -18.95
C ASP A 69 22.37 15.03 -19.92
N ASN A 70 21.23 15.54 -20.33
CA ASN A 70 21.08 16.68 -21.26
C ASN A 70 20.84 18.02 -20.56
N SER A 71 21.21 18.18 -19.29
CA SER A 71 21.00 19.39 -18.49
C SER A 71 19.53 19.74 -18.19
N ASP A 72 18.62 18.81 -18.43
CA ASP A 72 17.22 18.96 -18.06
C ASP A 72 17.01 18.44 -16.64
N THR A 73 16.82 19.35 -15.70
CA THR A 73 16.38 19.00 -14.35
C THR A 73 14.86 18.95 -14.29
N GLN A 74 14.30 17.80 -13.93
CA GLN A 74 12.86 17.63 -13.83
C GLN A 74 12.48 17.20 -12.42
N LEU A 75 11.46 17.87 -11.84
CA LEU A 75 10.89 17.46 -10.59
C LEU A 75 10.01 16.22 -10.83
N ALA A 76 10.25 15.17 -10.10
CA ALA A 76 9.52 13.93 -10.20
C ALA A 76 9.16 13.41 -8.81
N PHE A 77 7.98 12.83 -8.71
CA PHE A 77 7.49 12.13 -7.54
C PHE A 77 7.75 10.62 -7.71
N LEU A 78 8.23 9.97 -6.66
CA LEU A 78 8.41 8.53 -6.64
C LEU A 78 7.05 7.87 -6.44
N GLN A 79 6.52 7.24 -7.50
CA GLN A 79 5.19 6.66 -7.50
C GLN A 79 5.17 5.22 -7.00
N ASP A 80 6.11 4.39 -7.48
CA ASP A 80 6.19 2.98 -7.12
C ASP A 80 7.62 2.47 -7.16
N VAL A 81 7.94 1.55 -6.25
CA VAL A 81 9.23 0.88 -6.16
C VAL A 81 9.01 -0.62 -6.09
N GLN A 82 9.33 -1.32 -7.16
CA GLN A 82 9.21 -2.77 -7.22
C GLN A 82 10.42 -3.44 -6.61
N HIS A 83 10.19 -4.24 -5.59
CA HIS A 83 11.21 -5.04 -4.92
C HIS A 83 11.10 -6.52 -5.27
N ASN A 84 12.25 -7.19 -5.30
CA ASN A 84 12.27 -8.65 -5.33
C ASN A 84 11.99 -9.18 -3.92
N ALA A 85 10.90 -9.94 -3.76
CA ALA A 85 10.47 -10.47 -2.46
C ALA A 85 11.51 -11.38 -1.77
N LEU A 86 12.39 -12.05 -2.55
CA LEU A 86 13.40 -12.95 -1.99
C LEU A 86 14.72 -12.24 -1.66
N SER A 87 15.21 -11.37 -2.56
CA SER A 87 16.54 -10.74 -2.42
C SER A 87 16.48 -9.33 -1.85
N GLY A 88 15.29 -8.71 -1.78
CA GLY A 88 15.13 -7.31 -1.40
C GLY A 88 15.73 -6.32 -2.41
N GLU A 89 16.19 -6.80 -3.57
CA GLU A 89 16.74 -5.92 -4.61
C GLU A 89 15.62 -5.14 -5.32
N ILE A 90 15.89 -3.87 -5.61
CA ILE A 90 14.97 -3.02 -6.37
C ILE A 90 15.01 -3.45 -7.84
N LEU A 91 13.85 -3.81 -8.37
CA LEU A 91 13.67 -4.29 -9.74
C LEU A 91 13.32 -3.17 -10.72
N HIS A 92 12.47 -2.26 -10.30
CA HIS A 92 11.98 -1.15 -11.12
C HIS A 92 11.62 0.04 -10.23
N VAL A 93 11.68 1.24 -10.81
CA VAL A 93 11.25 2.47 -10.14
C VAL A 93 10.46 3.31 -11.11
N ASP A 94 9.31 3.76 -10.66
CA ASP A 94 8.39 4.58 -11.43
C ASP A 94 8.40 6.02 -10.90
N PHE A 95 8.69 6.96 -11.79
CA PHE A 95 8.70 8.37 -11.49
C PHE A 95 7.56 9.08 -12.21
N LEU A 96 6.75 9.81 -11.46
CA LEU A 96 5.75 10.71 -12.01
C LEU A 96 6.33 12.12 -12.08
N ALA A 97 6.52 12.66 -13.29
CA ALA A 97 6.93 14.04 -13.49
C ALA A 97 5.81 14.98 -13.03
N VAL A 98 6.11 15.86 -12.12
CA VAL A 98 5.12 16.74 -11.50
C VAL A 98 5.50 18.21 -11.68
N SER A 99 4.47 19.03 -11.89
CA SER A 99 4.59 20.49 -11.84
C SER A 99 4.25 20.97 -10.43
N GLN A 100 4.73 22.13 -10.04
CA GLN A 100 4.53 22.66 -8.69
C GLN A 100 3.05 22.96 -8.34
N ASP A 101 2.20 23.08 -9.37
CA ASP A 101 0.80 23.46 -9.25
C ASP A 101 -0.18 22.27 -9.47
N THR A 102 0.34 21.07 -9.67
CA THR A 102 -0.48 19.88 -9.89
C THR A 102 -0.58 19.09 -8.60
N SER A 103 -1.81 18.78 -8.17
CA SER A 103 -2.03 17.89 -7.04
C SER A 103 -1.56 16.46 -7.36
N ILE A 104 -0.92 15.84 -6.39
CA ILE A 104 -0.46 14.46 -6.45
C ILE A 104 -1.15 13.63 -5.36
N THR A 105 -1.35 12.37 -5.65
CA THR A 105 -1.81 11.39 -4.67
C THR A 105 -0.60 10.62 -4.17
N ALA A 106 -0.42 10.61 -2.86
CA ALA A 106 0.72 9.98 -2.20
C ALA A 106 0.24 9.09 -1.05
N ASN A 107 0.96 7.99 -0.82
CA ASN A 107 0.71 7.10 0.28
C ASN A 107 1.72 7.39 1.40
N ILE A 108 1.26 7.95 2.52
CA ILE A 108 2.11 8.40 3.62
C ILE A 108 1.93 7.48 4.83
N PRO A 109 3.03 7.07 5.49
CA PRO A 109 2.96 6.28 6.71
C PRO A 109 2.34 7.10 7.84
N LEU A 110 1.56 6.40 8.67
CA LEU A 110 0.88 6.95 9.82
C LEU A 110 1.57 6.45 11.08
N GLU A 111 2.09 7.38 11.88
CA GLU A 111 2.77 7.10 13.12
C GLU A 111 1.84 7.40 14.30
N LEU A 112 1.68 6.42 15.19
CA LEU A 112 0.92 6.60 16.42
C LEU A 112 1.83 7.20 17.48
N VAL A 113 1.41 8.32 18.07
CA VAL A 113 2.16 9.04 19.09
C VAL A 113 1.42 8.94 20.43
N GLY A 114 2.16 8.67 21.51
CA GLY A 114 1.63 8.53 22.85
C GLY A 114 1.38 7.08 23.27
N GLU A 115 1.09 6.91 24.57
CA GLU A 115 0.69 5.63 25.16
C GLU A 115 -0.77 5.73 25.58
N PRO A 116 -1.69 4.94 25.01
CA PRO A 116 -3.11 5.01 25.34
C PRO A 116 -3.36 4.53 26.79
N GLU A 117 -4.22 5.24 27.51
CA GLU A 117 -4.63 4.88 28.87
C GLU A 117 -5.25 3.48 28.91
N GLY A 118 -5.96 3.08 27.85
CA GLY A 118 -6.53 1.75 27.70
C GLY A 118 -5.49 0.62 27.69
N VAL A 119 -4.29 0.84 27.15
CA VAL A 119 -3.20 -0.16 27.17
C VAL A 119 -2.64 -0.31 28.59
N ALA A 120 -2.53 0.78 29.36
CA ALA A 120 -2.13 0.72 30.77
C ALA A 120 -3.14 -0.07 31.62
N LEU A 121 -4.40 -0.10 31.24
CA LEU A 121 -5.47 -0.88 31.86
C LEU A 121 -5.55 -2.34 31.39
N GLY A 122 -4.64 -2.75 30.47
CA GLY A 122 -4.56 -4.11 29.95
C GLY A 122 -5.20 -4.31 28.57
N GLY A 123 -5.63 -3.26 27.88
CA GLY A 123 -6.09 -3.30 26.50
C GLY A 123 -4.95 -3.56 25.51
N GLN A 124 -5.27 -3.94 24.29
CA GLN A 124 -4.34 -4.12 23.19
C GLN A 124 -4.59 -3.05 22.13
N LEU A 125 -3.53 -2.27 21.79
CA LEU A 125 -3.61 -1.30 20.70
C LEU A 125 -3.46 -2.05 19.37
N GLU A 126 -4.46 -1.91 18.52
CA GLU A 126 -4.46 -2.46 17.15
C GLU A 126 -4.49 -1.32 16.15
N GLN A 127 -3.48 -1.26 15.30
CA GLN A 127 -3.41 -0.31 14.20
C GLN A 127 -4.00 -0.95 12.94
N MET A 128 -5.12 -0.40 12.45
CA MET A 128 -5.82 -0.89 11.26
C MET A 128 -5.22 -0.32 9.98
N LEU A 129 -4.80 0.95 10.01
CA LEU A 129 -4.18 1.63 8.88
C LEU A 129 -2.73 2.00 9.22
N HIS A 130 -1.79 1.45 8.47
CA HIS A 130 -0.35 1.78 8.59
C HIS A 130 0.05 2.93 7.67
N SER A 131 -0.72 3.19 6.63
CA SER A 131 -0.48 4.26 5.66
C SER A 131 -1.80 4.84 5.19
N LEU A 132 -1.77 6.11 4.83
CA LEU A 132 -2.94 6.86 4.38
C LEU A 132 -2.68 7.46 2.99
N GLU A 133 -3.64 7.27 2.09
CA GLU A 133 -3.63 7.90 0.78
C GLU A 133 -4.15 9.32 0.89
N ILE A 134 -3.30 10.27 0.54
CA ILE A 134 -3.60 11.71 0.60
C ILE A 134 -3.41 12.39 -0.75
N SER A 135 -4.19 13.43 -1.00
CA SER A 135 -4.00 14.35 -2.12
C SER A 135 -3.44 15.66 -1.62
N CYS A 136 -2.28 16.05 -2.14
CA CYS A 136 -1.62 17.29 -1.75
C CYS A 136 -0.84 17.92 -2.92
N LEU A 137 -0.35 19.15 -2.73
CA LEU A 137 0.61 19.75 -3.62
C LEU A 137 2.02 19.22 -3.31
N PRO A 138 2.93 19.16 -4.30
CA PRO A 138 4.31 18.71 -4.09
C PRO A 138 5.08 19.50 -3.02
N LYS A 139 4.67 20.73 -2.75
CA LYS A 139 5.29 21.60 -1.72
C LYS A 139 4.87 21.24 -0.30
N ASP A 140 3.64 20.72 -0.15
CA ASP A 140 3.00 20.48 1.13
C ASP A 140 3.01 18.98 1.51
N LEU A 141 3.80 18.17 0.79
CA LEU A 141 3.96 16.74 1.04
C LEU A 141 4.62 16.51 2.41
N PRO A 142 3.93 15.89 3.40
CA PRO A 142 4.51 15.52 4.67
C PRO A 142 5.34 14.23 4.53
N GLU A 143 6.29 14.01 5.42
CA GLU A 143 7.09 12.77 5.47
C GLU A 143 6.35 11.67 6.24
N ASN A 144 5.62 12.04 7.29
CA ASN A 144 4.76 11.18 8.11
C ASN A 144 3.52 11.97 8.57
N ILE A 145 2.51 11.25 9.02
CA ILE A 145 1.30 11.80 9.65
C ILE A 145 1.25 11.24 11.06
N GLU A 146 1.16 12.13 12.05
CA GLU A 146 1.11 11.76 13.46
C GLU A 146 -0.34 11.67 13.93
N ALA A 147 -0.71 10.56 14.57
CA ALA A 147 -1.99 10.38 15.23
C ALA A 147 -1.77 10.21 16.73
N ASP A 148 -2.34 11.10 17.53
CA ASP A 148 -2.24 11.05 19.00
C ASP A 148 -3.26 10.05 19.55
N VAL A 149 -2.75 8.98 20.16
CA VAL A 149 -3.55 7.91 20.77
C VAL A 149 -3.60 7.97 22.28
N SER A 150 -3.01 8.98 22.92
CA SER A 150 -2.83 9.06 24.37
C SER A 150 -4.15 9.02 25.15
N ALA A 151 -5.23 9.57 24.60
CA ALA A 151 -6.53 9.71 25.24
C ALA A 151 -7.48 8.52 25.01
N LEU A 152 -7.02 7.41 24.39
CA LEU A 152 -7.88 6.28 24.08
C LEU A 152 -8.05 5.33 25.25
N ASP A 153 -9.30 5.07 25.61
CA ASP A 153 -9.71 4.05 26.58
C ASP A 153 -9.96 2.68 25.91
N ILE A 154 -10.20 1.65 26.75
CA ILE A 154 -10.51 0.30 26.25
C ILE A 154 -11.86 0.31 25.51
N GLY A 155 -11.82 0.00 24.23
CA GLY A 155 -12.98 -0.03 23.33
C GLY A 155 -13.13 1.23 22.49
N ASP A 156 -12.28 2.24 22.67
CA ASP A 156 -12.29 3.44 21.85
C ASP A 156 -11.48 3.23 20.57
N SER A 157 -11.85 3.99 19.54
CA SER A 157 -11.18 4.02 18.25
C SER A 157 -10.93 5.46 17.82
N ILE A 158 -9.84 5.67 17.08
CA ILE A 158 -9.55 6.93 16.42
C ILE A 158 -9.82 6.79 14.92
N ASN A 159 -10.53 7.77 14.36
CA ASN A 159 -10.88 7.81 12.95
C ASN A 159 -9.97 8.80 12.20
N ILE A 160 -9.99 8.75 10.87
CA ILE A 160 -9.23 9.68 10.02
C ILE A 160 -9.60 11.13 10.33
N GLY A 161 -10.89 11.42 10.64
CA GLY A 161 -11.35 12.76 10.98
C GLY A 161 -10.75 13.38 12.25
N ASP A 162 -10.24 12.53 13.16
CA ASP A 162 -9.62 12.96 14.44
C ASP A 162 -8.11 13.20 14.31
N VAL A 163 -7.51 12.83 13.16
CA VAL A 163 -6.07 12.99 12.91
C VAL A 163 -5.76 14.42 12.46
N ALA A 164 -4.72 15.01 13.02
CA ALA A 164 -4.27 16.35 12.67
C ALA A 164 -3.51 16.33 11.33
N PHE A 165 -4.14 16.85 10.28
CA PHE A 165 -3.48 17.03 8.99
C PHE A 165 -2.81 18.39 8.86
N PRO A 166 -1.62 18.47 8.24
CA PRO A 166 -1.01 19.74 7.90
C PRO A 166 -1.82 20.49 6.81
N GLU A 167 -1.59 21.79 6.69
CA GLU A 167 -2.29 22.62 5.70
C GLU A 167 -2.02 22.12 4.27
N GLY A 168 -3.07 22.04 3.45
CA GLY A 168 -2.98 21.64 2.05
C GLY A 168 -3.02 20.12 1.78
N VAL A 169 -3.22 19.31 2.81
CA VAL A 169 -3.36 17.84 2.70
C VAL A 169 -4.82 17.44 2.85
N VAL A 170 -5.33 16.67 1.90
CA VAL A 170 -6.71 16.17 1.91
C VAL A 170 -6.65 14.63 1.86
N PRO A 171 -7.21 13.92 2.83
CA PRO A 171 -7.31 12.46 2.77
C PRO A 171 -8.24 12.04 1.62
N THR A 172 -7.87 10.99 0.91
CA THR A 172 -8.70 10.40 -0.16
C THR A 172 -9.77 9.48 0.42
N LEU A 173 -9.47 8.87 1.57
CA LEU A 173 -10.40 8.01 2.30
C LEU A 173 -11.40 8.85 3.11
N GLY A 174 -12.57 8.27 3.40
CA GLY A 174 -13.61 8.92 4.22
C GLY A 174 -13.15 9.14 5.67
N GLU A 175 -13.68 10.18 6.30
CA GLU A 175 -13.37 10.57 7.68
C GLU A 175 -13.78 9.51 8.72
N ASP A 176 -14.75 8.65 8.37
CA ASP A 176 -15.29 7.59 9.26
C ASP A 176 -14.40 6.32 9.34
N VAL A 177 -13.32 6.25 8.56
CA VAL A 177 -12.45 5.07 8.54
C VAL A 177 -11.59 5.04 9.80
N VAL A 178 -11.60 3.89 10.48
CA VAL A 178 -10.84 3.68 11.72
C VAL A 178 -9.36 3.52 11.42
N VAL A 179 -8.54 4.31 12.11
CA VAL A 179 -7.08 4.30 12.04
C VAL A 179 -6.47 3.31 13.03
N ALA A 180 -6.88 3.42 14.28
CA ALA A 180 -6.45 2.55 15.36
C ALA A 180 -7.58 2.37 16.38
N LEU A 181 -7.55 1.26 17.10
CA LEU A 181 -8.49 0.97 18.17
C LEU A 181 -7.78 0.29 19.34
N VAL A 182 -8.33 0.43 20.56
CA VAL A 182 -7.87 -0.28 21.73
C VAL A 182 -8.87 -1.40 22.04
N ALA A 183 -8.48 -2.63 21.67
CA ALA A 183 -9.30 -3.81 21.90
C ALA A 183 -9.21 -4.28 23.37
N LYS A 184 -10.30 -4.89 23.86
CA LYS A 184 -10.27 -5.61 25.15
C LYS A 184 -9.37 -6.83 25.03
N PRO A 185 -8.53 -7.16 26.03
CA PRO A 185 -7.76 -8.37 25.99
C PRO A 185 -8.70 -9.58 25.95
N ARG A 186 -8.51 -10.48 25.00
CA ARG A 186 -9.18 -11.79 25.01
C ARG A 186 -8.59 -12.62 26.15
N THR A 187 -9.25 -12.64 27.28
CA THR A 187 -8.97 -13.64 28.32
C THR A 187 -9.64 -14.94 27.90
N ALA A 188 -9.03 -16.07 28.27
CA ALA A 188 -9.54 -17.41 27.93
C ALA A 188 -11.00 -17.66 28.40
N GLU A 189 -11.50 -16.85 29.35
CA GLU A 189 -12.91 -16.88 29.79
C GLU A 189 -13.90 -16.34 28.76
N SER A 190 -13.45 -15.44 27.84
CA SER A 190 -14.34 -14.91 26.78
C SER A 190 -14.49 -15.84 25.58
N GLU A 191 -13.55 -16.78 25.41
CA GLU A 191 -13.67 -17.83 24.36
C GLU A 191 -14.66 -18.94 24.76
N GLU A 192 -14.88 -19.18 26.08
CA GLU A 192 -15.88 -20.12 26.56
C GLU A 192 -17.31 -19.54 26.49
N GLU A 193 -17.53 -18.24 26.70
CA GLU A 193 -18.84 -17.62 26.57
C GLU A 193 -19.30 -17.48 25.11
N GLU A 194 -18.38 -17.24 24.14
CA GLU A 194 -18.74 -17.23 22.72
C GLU A 194 -18.96 -18.65 22.17
N ALA A 195 -18.31 -19.67 22.72
CA ALA A 195 -18.53 -21.06 22.32
C ALA A 195 -19.86 -21.63 22.88
N GLU A 196 -20.28 -21.23 24.08
CA GLU A 196 -21.60 -21.61 24.64
C GLU A 196 -22.78 -20.87 23.99
N GLY A 197 -22.55 -19.65 23.47
CA GLY A 197 -23.56 -18.87 22.72
C GLY A 197 -23.83 -19.41 21.31
N ALA A 198 -22.88 -20.10 20.69
CA ALA A 198 -23.03 -20.66 19.34
C ALA A 198 -23.67 -22.07 19.31
N GLU A 199 -23.65 -22.82 20.43
CA GLU A 199 -24.34 -24.12 20.52
C GLU A 199 -25.81 -24.05 20.90
N GLY A 200 -26.33 -22.87 21.27
CA GLY A 200 -27.73 -22.67 21.72
C GLY A 200 -28.75 -22.40 20.60
N GLU A 201 -28.36 -22.16 19.35
CA GLU A 201 -29.27 -21.73 18.28
C GLU A 201 -29.49 -22.77 17.17
N GLU A 202 -28.97 -23.98 17.28
CA GLU A 202 -29.16 -25.08 16.31
C GLU A 202 -30.08 -26.20 16.77
N GLY A 203 -31.04 -25.93 17.67
CA GLY A 203 -31.91 -26.95 18.27
C GLY A 203 -33.41 -26.72 18.16
N ALA A 204 -33.95 -26.15 17.07
CA ALA A 204 -35.39 -26.16 16.84
C ALA A 204 -35.71 -25.89 15.37
N GLU A 205 -35.73 -26.93 14.54
CA GLU A 205 -36.73 -27.20 13.51
C GLU A 205 -36.28 -28.43 12.69
N GLY A 206 -36.88 -29.52 13.01
CA GLY A 206 -36.73 -30.76 12.26
C GLY A 206 -37.84 -31.73 12.59
N ALA A 207 -38.94 -31.65 11.89
CA ALA A 207 -39.79 -32.81 11.65
C ALA A 207 -40.82 -32.47 10.57
N GLU A 208 -40.79 -33.23 9.57
CA GLU A 208 -41.86 -33.80 8.74
C GLU A 208 -41.59 -33.71 7.23
N GLY A 209 -41.70 -34.88 6.61
CA GLY A 209 -42.06 -35.04 5.23
C GLY A 209 -41.27 -36.07 4.48
N ALA A 210 -41.66 -37.32 4.66
CA ALA A 210 -41.21 -38.48 3.88
C ALA A 210 -41.82 -38.51 2.45
N GLU A 211 -41.18 -39.35 1.60
CA GLU A 211 -41.73 -40.06 0.43
C GLU A 211 -41.50 -39.52 -0.97
N GLY A 212 -40.97 -40.45 -1.78
CA GLY A 212 -41.11 -40.53 -3.23
C GLY A 212 -39.77 -40.62 -3.98
N ALA A 213 -39.14 -41.75 -4.08
CA ALA A 213 -39.19 -42.81 -5.09
C ALA A 213 -38.74 -42.44 -6.50
N GLU A 214 -37.72 -43.19 -6.94
CA GLU A 214 -37.50 -43.81 -8.26
C GLU A 214 -37.20 -42.96 -9.51
N GLY A 215 -36.16 -43.45 -10.17
CA GLY A 215 -36.08 -43.50 -11.62
C GLY A 215 -34.76 -43.04 -12.21
N ALA A 216 -33.86 -43.94 -12.36
CA ALA A 216 -33.34 -44.56 -13.59
C ALA A 216 -32.50 -43.69 -14.53
N GLU A 217 -31.25 -44.09 -14.67
CA GLU A 217 -30.61 -44.63 -15.87
C GLU A 217 -30.49 -43.77 -17.14
N GLY A 218 -29.31 -43.84 -17.66
CA GLY A 218 -29.00 -43.71 -19.09
C GLY A 218 -28.09 -42.52 -19.37
N ASP A 219 -26.99 -42.65 -19.80
CA ASP A 219 -26.25 -43.44 -20.81
C ASP A 219 -25.36 -42.50 -21.61
N GLU A 220 -24.15 -42.90 -21.67
CA GLU A 220 -23.17 -42.88 -22.77
C GLU A 220 -23.08 -41.74 -23.80
N ALA A 221 -21.86 -41.49 -23.98
CA ALA A 221 -21.11 -41.62 -25.25
C ALA A 221 -20.82 -40.32 -26.03
N SER A 222 -19.56 -40.11 -26.09
CA SER A 222 -18.71 -40.19 -27.29
C SER A 222 -18.64 -39.00 -28.21
N SER A 223 -17.41 -38.82 -28.52
CA SER A 223 -16.70 -38.60 -29.77
C SER A 223 -16.58 -37.18 -30.23
N GLU A 224 -15.39 -36.76 -30.33
CA GLU A 224 -14.36 -36.97 -31.38
C GLU A 224 -14.43 -35.93 -32.51
N ALA A 225 -13.30 -35.35 -32.67
CA ALA A 225 -12.64 -35.08 -33.95
C ALA A 225 -12.80 -33.73 -34.63
N ALA A 226 -11.65 -33.20 -34.82
CA ALA A 226 -10.98 -32.81 -36.08
C ALA A 226 -11.23 -31.39 -36.56
N ALA A 227 -10.16 -30.64 -36.57
CA ALA A 227 -9.21 -30.41 -37.68
C ALA A 227 -9.56 -29.28 -38.61
N ALA A 228 -8.55 -28.47 -38.77
CA ALA A 228 -8.16 -27.75 -40.01
C ALA A 228 -8.96 -26.50 -40.41
N GLU A 229 -8.37 -25.35 -40.33
CA GLU A 229 -7.64 -24.67 -41.42
C GLU A 229 -6.87 -23.45 -40.90
#